data_494308a5934c81cf0f20846c8ee43418
#
_entry.id   494308a5934c81cf0f20846c8ee43418
#
_cell.length_a   1.000
_cell.length_b   1.000
_cell.length_c   1.000
_cell.angle_alpha   90.00
_cell.angle_beta   90.00
_cell.angle_gamma   90.00
#
_symmetry.space_group_name_H-M   'P 1'
#
loop_
_entity.id
_entity.type
_entity.pdbx_description
1 polymer ?
#
loop_
_entity_poly.entity_id
_entity_poly.type
_entity_poly.pdbx_seq_one_letter_code
_entity_poly.pdbx_strand_id
1 'polypeptide(L)'
;MDTKKLGAALLTGVLAASMLAGCGSDKKDAANDAKKPLRVATNATFVPFEFKDSDESSEYKGFEMDLIRAVAKEMGRDVEFNNIAFSGIIPIIQQGDMDIAATGMTVTKERAQKVAFAAPFYESKLVILTPKNSNIHSVADLQGKQIAVQIGTTGIASLAYTLFIYY
;
A
#
# COMPACT_ATOMS: atom_id res chain seq x y z
N MET A 1 77.55 -11.60 -22.31
CA MET A 1 76.24 -12.08 -22.84
C MET A 1 75.19 -11.79 -21.82
N ASP A 2 74.36 -10.77 -22.06
CA ASP A 2 73.50 -10.11 -21.06
C ASP A 2 72.23 -10.90 -20.79
N THR A 3 72.07 -11.28 -19.53
CA THR A 3 70.87 -11.98 -18.97
C THR A 3 69.74 -11.03 -18.49
N LYS A 4 69.63 -9.85 -19.08
CA LYS A 4 68.68 -8.79 -18.62
C LYS A 4 67.48 -8.56 -19.51
N LYS A 5 67.15 -9.42 -20.52
CA LYS A 5 66.06 -9.17 -21.45
C LYS A 5 64.97 -10.24 -21.50
N LEU A 6 64.83 -11.08 -20.46
CA LEU A 6 63.81 -12.13 -20.43
C LEU A 6 62.73 -11.99 -19.31
N GLY A 7 62.61 -10.80 -18.74
CA GLY A 7 61.72 -10.56 -17.58
C GLY A 7 60.45 -9.72 -17.86
N ALA A 8 60.18 -9.29 -19.12
CA ALA A 8 59.15 -8.28 -19.37
C ALA A 8 57.93 -8.71 -20.21
N ALA A 9 57.79 -10.01 -20.47
CA ALA A 9 56.70 -10.50 -21.37
C ALA A 9 55.61 -11.39 -20.74
N LEU A 10 55.54 -11.51 -19.39
CA LEU A 10 54.60 -12.41 -18.72
C LEU A 10 53.64 -11.71 -17.75
N LEU A 11 53.50 -10.38 -17.77
CA LEU A 11 52.63 -9.63 -16.85
C LEU A 11 51.41 -8.93 -17.51
N THR A 12 51.16 -9.16 -18.79
CA THR A 12 50.05 -8.49 -19.52
C THR A 12 48.85 -9.41 -19.83
N GLY A 13 48.78 -10.62 -19.29
CA GLY A 13 47.74 -11.60 -19.62
C GLY A 13 46.63 -11.83 -18.59
N VAL A 14 46.64 -11.20 -17.43
CA VAL A 14 45.70 -11.56 -16.31
C VAL A 14 44.65 -10.49 -15.99
N LEU A 15 44.66 -9.31 -16.61
CA LEU A 15 43.72 -8.23 -16.33
C LEU A 15 42.46 -8.17 -17.22
N ALA A 16 42.26 -9.08 -18.17
CA ALA A 16 41.11 -9.03 -19.09
C ALA A 16 39.95 -10.03 -18.74
N ALA A 17 40.06 -10.83 -17.68
CA ALA A 17 39.06 -11.86 -17.33
C ALA A 17 38.11 -11.50 -16.18
N SER A 18 38.23 -10.27 -15.59
CA SER A 18 37.43 -9.91 -14.39
C SER A 18 36.23 -8.95 -14.65
N MET A 19 35.85 -8.68 -15.91
CA MET A 19 34.75 -7.75 -16.22
C MET A 19 33.45 -8.43 -16.75
N LEU A 20 33.31 -9.74 -16.67
CA LEU A 20 32.07 -10.44 -17.08
C LEU A 20 31.30 -11.10 -15.93
N ALA A 21 31.57 -10.77 -14.68
CA ALA A 21 30.85 -11.34 -13.53
C ALA A 21 29.84 -10.35 -12.88
N GLY A 22 29.38 -9.34 -13.60
CA GLY A 22 28.57 -8.23 -13.07
C GLY A 22 27.14 -8.09 -13.58
N CYS A 23 26.47 -9.15 -14.05
CA CYS A 23 25.05 -9.08 -14.43
C CYS A 23 24.33 -10.39 -14.14
N GLY A 24 24.16 -10.74 -12.84
CA GLY A 24 23.49 -11.96 -12.44
C GLY A 24 22.64 -11.86 -11.16
N SER A 25 22.58 -10.69 -10.51
CA SER A 25 21.87 -10.53 -9.24
C SER A 25 20.35 -10.36 -9.41
N ASP A 26 19.91 -9.62 -10.41
CA ASP A 26 18.48 -9.20 -10.47
C ASP A 26 17.48 -10.34 -10.74
N LYS A 27 17.92 -11.43 -11.40
CA LYS A 27 17.01 -12.57 -11.68
C LYS A 27 16.83 -13.52 -10.51
N LYS A 28 17.81 -13.60 -9.59
CA LYS A 28 17.68 -14.48 -8.41
C LYS A 28 16.84 -13.84 -7.32
N ASP A 29 16.92 -12.52 -7.17
CA ASP A 29 16.11 -11.78 -6.18
C ASP A 29 14.65 -11.75 -6.59
N ALA A 30 14.33 -11.53 -7.86
CA ALA A 30 12.97 -11.56 -8.39
C ALA A 30 12.32 -12.95 -8.28
N ALA A 31 13.08 -14.04 -8.50
CA ALA A 31 12.58 -15.41 -8.37
C ALA A 31 12.39 -15.84 -6.90
N ASN A 32 13.10 -15.22 -5.97
CA ASN A 32 12.96 -15.47 -4.54
C ASN A 32 11.80 -14.65 -3.94
N ASP A 33 11.54 -13.44 -4.43
CA ASP A 33 10.39 -12.61 -4.04
C ASP A 33 9.05 -13.20 -4.52
N ALA A 34 9.02 -13.88 -5.67
CA ALA A 34 7.83 -14.57 -6.15
C ALA A 34 7.35 -15.72 -5.23
N LYS A 35 8.20 -16.21 -4.30
CA LYS A 35 7.86 -17.27 -3.33
C LYS A 35 7.45 -16.75 -1.96
N LYS A 36 7.66 -15.47 -1.69
CA LYS A 36 7.26 -14.86 -0.41
C LYS A 36 5.76 -14.53 -0.44
N PRO A 37 5.05 -14.61 0.69
CA PRO A 37 3.66 -14.18 0.75
C PRO A 37 3.54 -12.70 0.36
N LEU A 38 2.43 -12.36 -0.27
CA LEU A 38 2.05 -10.97 -0.55
C LEU A 38 1.62 -10.32 0.77
N ARG A 39 2.41 -9.38 1.29
CA ARG A 39 2.12 -8.68 2.54
C ARG A 39 1.15 -7.54 2.26
N VAL A 40 -0.02 -7.62 2.86
CA VAL A 40 -1.15 -6.71 2.60
C VAL A 40 -1.51 -5.91 3.84
N ALA A 41 -1.40 -4.59 3.77
CA ALA A 41 -1.91 -3.70 4.80
C ALA A 41 -3.41 -3.46 4.60
N THR A 42 -4.19 -3.60 5.66
CA THR A 42 -5.64 -3.33 5.66
C THR A 42 -6.06 -2.71 6.98
N ASN A 43 -7.18 -2.01 7.01
CA ASN A 43 -7.86 -1.62 8.25
C ASN A 43 -9.20 -2.35 8.30
N ALA A 44 -9.21 -3.55 8.89
CA ALA A 44 -10.28 -4.51 8.80
C ALA A 44 -11.48 -4.16 9.70
N THR A 45 -12.09 -3.00 9.47
CA THR A 45 -13.25 -2.48 10.20
C THR A 45 -14.36 -1.97 9.27
N PHE A 46 -14.26 -2.22 7.95
CA PHE A 46 -15.13 -1.61 6.95
C PHE A 46 -15.96 -2.65 6.19
N VAL A 47 -17.09 -3.06 6.77
CA VAL A 47 -18.08 -3.98 6.15
C VAL A 47 -18.73 -3.28 4.92
N PRO A 48 -18.90 -3.96 3.79
CA PRO A 48 -18.58 -5.37 3.49
C PRO A 48 -17.23 -5.57 2.79
N PHE A 49 -16.34 -4.60 2.77
CA PHE A 49 -15.11 -4.60 1.97
C PHE A 49 -13.96 -5.33 2.67
N GLU A 50 -13.63 -4.92 3.89
CA GLU A 50 -12.58 -5.52 4.70
C GLU A 50 -12.97 -5.48 6.19
N PHE A 51 -13.11 -6.65 6.81
CA PHE A 51 -13.51 -6.75 8.21
C PHE A 51 -13.09 -8.06 8.85
N LYS A 52 -13.16 -8.09 10.17
CA LYS A 52 -13.06 -9.27 11.02
C LYS A 52 -14.33 -9.38 11.86
N ASP A 53 -14.73 -10.59 12.21
CA ASP A 53 -15.93 -10.79 13.05
C ASP A 53 -15.69 -10.32 14.51
N SER A 54 -14.45 -10.39 14.98
CA SER A 54 -13.97 -9.84 16.24
C SER A 54 -12.49 -9.49 16.17
N ASP A 55 -11.98 -8.75 17.11
CA ASP A 55 -10.56 -8.38 17.17
C ASP A 55 -9.65 -9.61 17.30
N GLU A 56 -10.12 -10.66 17.98
CA GLU A 56 -9.40 -11.92 18.18
C GLU A 56 -9.45 -12.84 16.97
N SER A 57 -10.38 -12.62 16.03
CA SER A 57 -10.45 -13.44 14.81
C SER A 57 -9.17 -13.29 13.99
N SER A 58 -8.61 -14.40 13.51
CA SER A 58 -7.53 -14.41 12.54
C SER A 58 -8.03 -14.31 11.09
N GLU A 59 -9.33 -14.46 10.88
CA GLU A 59 -9.93 -14.47 9.54
C GLU A 59 -10.28 -13.07 9.07
N TYR A 60 -9.73 -12.67 7.94
CA TYR A 60 -10.10 -11.45 7.22
C TYR A 60 -11.15 -11.77 6.18
N LYS A 61 -12.26 -11.01 6.20
CA LYS A 61 -13.44 -11.20 5.35
C LYS A 61 -13.73 -9.95 4.55
N GLY A 62 -14.49 -10.13 3.47
CA GLY A 62 -15.03 -9.04 2.67
C GLY A 62 -14.58 -9.06 1.24
N PHE A 63 -15.28 -8.27 0.43
CA PHE A 63 -15.09 -8.21 -1.01
C PHE A 63 -13.63 -7.92 -1.42
N GLU A 64 -13.00 -6.94 -0.77
CA GLU A 64 -11.63 -6.54 -1.09
C GLU A 64 -10.62 -7.61 -0.68
N MET A 65 -10.88 -8.30 0.43
CA MET A 65 -10.05 -9.41 0.88
C MET A 65 -10.09 -10.59 -0.10
N ASP A 66 -11.26 -10.90 -0.64
CA ASP A 66 -11.42 -11.96 -1.65
C ASP A 66 -10.79 -11.56 -2.99
N LEU A 67 -10.91 -10.30 -3.39
CA LEU A 67 -10.24 -9.74 -4.57
C LEU A 67 -8.71 -9.92 -4.46
N ILE A 68 -8.12 -9.57 -3.31
CA ILE A 68 -6.68 -9.70 -3.09
C ILE A 68 -6.23 -11.17 -3.08
N ARG A 69 -7.02 -12.08 -2.50
CA ARG A 69 -6.72 -13.53 -2.57
C ARG A 69 -6.71 -14.02 -4.02
N ALA A 70 -7.66 -13.56 -4.84
CA ALA A 70 -7.70 -13.90 -6.26
C ALA A 70 -6.47 -13.37 -7.02
N VAL A 71 -6.09 -12.12 -6.80
CA VAL A 71 -4.89 -11.50 -7.39
C VAL A 71 -3.63 -12.26 -6.98
N ALA A 72 -3.45 -12.55 -5.70
CA ALA A 72 -2.28 -13.28 -5.21
C ALA A 72 -2.20 -14.70 -5.79
N LYS A 73 -3.33 -15.37 -5.94
CA LYS A 73 -3.41 -16.68 -6.59
C LYS A 73 -2.91 -16.64 -8.04
N GLU A 74 -3.32 -15.63 -8.82
CA GLU A 74 -2.80 -15.40 -10.18
C GLU A 74 -1.29 -15.10 -10.20
N MET A 75 -0.78 -14.45 -9.15
CA MET A 75 0.65 -14.20 -8.96
C MET A 75 1.42 -15.45 -8.48
N GLY A 76 0.74 -16.55 -8.12
CA GLY A 76 1.36 -17.74 -7.51
C GLY A 76 1.93 -17.47 -6.11
N ARG A 77 1.34 -16.54 -5.35
CA ARG A 77 1.77 -16.14 -4.00
C ARG A 77 0.66 -16.40 -2.97
N ASP A 78 1.06 -16.75 -1.76
CA ASP A 78 0.18 -16.70 -0.59
C ASP A 78 -0.06 -15.26 -0.16
N VAL A 79 -1.09 -15.02 0.68
CA VAL A 79 -1.42 -13.69 1.21
C VAL A 79 -1.20 -13.66 2.71
N GLU A 80 -0.57 -12.59 3.19
CA GLU A 80 -0.46 -12.25 4.60
C GLU A 80 -1.15 -10.90 4.84
N PHE A 81 -2.34 -10.92 5.49
CA PHE A 81 -3.05 -9.70 5.86
C PHE A 81 -2.56 -9.16 7.20
N ASN A 82 -2.32 -7.86 7.27
CA ASN A 82 -1.89 -7.14 8.46
C ASN A 82 -2.88 -6.01 8.78
N ASN A 83 -3.54 -6.10 9.95
CA ASN A 83 -4.50 -5.08 10.40
C ASN A 83 -3.76 -3.87 10.98
N ILE A 84 -3.92 -2.72 10.35
CA ILE A 84 -3.20 -1.49 10.65
C ILE A 84 -4.20 -0.34 10.74
N ALA A 85 -3.98 0.61 11.64
CA ALA A 85 -4.80 1.83 11.68
C ALA A 85 -4.77 2.54 10.32
N PHE A 86 -5.92 3.00 9.83
CA PHE A 86 -6.06 3.58 8.48
C PHE A 86 -5.05 4.68 8.18
N SER A 87 -4.77 5.55 9.14
CA SER A 87 -3.77 6.63 9.02
C SER A 87 -2.33 6.14 8.85
N GLY A 88 -2.02 4.91 9.24
CA GLY A 88 -0.70 4.27 9.11
C GLY A 88 -0.48 3.55 7.78
N ILE A 89 -1.52 3.35 6.96
CA ILE A 89 -1.43 2.54 5.73
C ILE A 89 -0.45 3.14 4.71
N ILE A 90 -0.58 4.42 4.35
CA ILE A 90 0.33 5.04 3.39
C ILE A 90 1.78 5.07 3.90
N PRO A 91 2.07 5.49 5.14
CA PRO A 91 3.41 5.43 5.70
C PRO A 91 4.07 4.05 5.61
N ILE A 92 3.37 2.97 5.96
CA ILE A 92 3.96 1.63 5.97
C ILE A 92 4.23 1.09 4.55
N ILE A 93 3.43 1.48 3.55
CA ILE A 93 3.70 1.18 2.13
C ILE A 93 4.95 1.94 1.66
N GLN A 94 5.09 3.22 2.03
CA GLN A 94 6.27 4.02 1.66
C GLN A 94 7.56 3.50 2.27
N GLN A 95 7.50 2.87 3.46
CA GLN A 95 8.65 2.24 4.13
C GLN A 95 9.03 0.90 3.50
N GLY A 96 8.15 0.30 2.69
CA GLY A 96 8.37 -1.02 2.09
C GLY A 96 8.12 -2.18 3.05
N ASP A 97 7.53 -1.93 4.22
CA ASP A 97 7.19 -2.97 5.19
C ASP A 97 6.00 -3.82 4.74
N MET A 98 5.15 -3.27 3.88
CA MET A 98 4.05 -3.96 3.20
C MET A 98 4.19 -3.81 1.69
N ASP A 99 3.76 -4.81 0.94
CA ASP A 99 3.87 -4.83 -0.52
C ASP A 99 2.74 -4.04 -1.17
N ILE A 100 1.52 -4.18 -0.63
CA ILE A 100 0.31 -3.48 -1.09
C ILE A 100 -0.60 -3.10 0.08
N ALA A 101 -1.57 -2.23 -0.19
CA ALA A 101 -2.68 -1.94 0.69
C ALA A 101 -4.01 -2.28 0.00
N ALA A 102 -4.93 -2.91 0.76
CA ALA A 102 -6.31 -3.16 0.39
C ALA A 102 -7.20 -2.75 1.57
N THR A 103 -7.86 -1.59 1.49
CA THR A 103 -8.50 -0.96 2.66
C THR A 103 -9.50 0.14 2.27
N GLY A 104 -10.30 -0.06 1.21
CA GLY A 104 -11.32 0.89 0.77
C GLY A 104 -10.79 2.31 0.56
N MET A 105 -9.51 2.46 0.18
CA MET A 105 -8.86 3.76 0.14
C MET A 105 -9.22 4.56 -1.12
N THR A 106 -9.91 5.68 -0.95
CA THR A 106 -10.22 6.61 -2.03
C THR A 106 -8.94 7.16 -2.66
N VAL A 107 -8.85 7.13 -4.00
CA VAL A 107 -7.79 7.80 -4.75
C VAL A 107 -7.97 9.31 -4.64
N THR A 108 -6.99 10.00 -4.10
CA THR A 108 -6.93 11.47 -4.07
C THR A 108 -5.61 11.93 -4.68
N LYS A 109 -5.58 13.19 -5.17
CA LYS A 109 -4.37 13.78 -5.73
C LYS A 109 -3.20 13.76 -4.73
N GLU A 110 -3.48 14.06 -3.45
CA GLU A 110 -2.48 14.04 -2.39
C GLU A 110 -1.91 12.64 -2.15
N ARG A 111 -2.78 11.62 -2.08
CA ARG A 111 -2.36 10.23 -1.86
C ARG A 111 -1.58 9.68 -3.06
N ALA A 112 -2.03 10.01 -4.29
CA ALA A 112 -1.36 9.60 -5.53
C ALA A 112 0.05 10.20 -5.71
N GLN A 113 0.39 11.26 -4.97
CA GLN A 113 1.76 11.78 -4.91
C GLN A 113 2.68 10.95 -3.99
N LYS A 114 2.12 10.14 -3.11
CA LYS A 114 2.85 9.38 -2.08
C LYS A 114 2.98 7.90 -2.42
N VAL A 115 1.96 7.33 -3.07
CA VAL A 115 1.89 5.90 -3.43
C VAL A 115 1.22 5.74 -4.79
N ALA A 116 1.53 4.63 -5.47
CA ALA A 116 0.82 4.25 -6.70
C ALA A 116 -0.54 3.62 -6.37
N PHE A 117 -1.53 3.85 -7.21
CA PHE A 117 -2.84 3.21 -7.13
C PHE A 117 -3.06 2.32 -8.36
N ALA A 118 -3.69 1.17 -8.16
CA ALA A 118 -4.26 0.38 -9.23
C ALA A 118 -5.52 1.06 -9.80
N ALA A 119 -6.10 0.48 -10.86
CA ALA A 119 -7.37 0.97 -11.39
C ALA A 119 -8.47 0.91 -10.31
N PRO A 120 -9.32 1.93 -10.19
CA PRO A 120 -10.47 1.90 -9.29
C PRO A 120 -11.40 0.74 -9.66
N PHE A 121 -11.83 -0.03 -8.68
CA PHE A 121 -12.72 -1.18 -8.87
C PHE A 121 -14.11 -0.98 -8.25
N TYR A 122 -14.30 0.10 -7.48
CA TYR A 122 -15.57 0.44 -6.82
C TYR A 122 -15.74 1.95 -6.73
N GLU A 123 -16.98 2.42 -6.86
CA GLU A 123 -17.38 3.81 -6.65
C GLU A 123 -18.31 3.89 -5.45
N SER A 124 -17.99 4.74 -4.48
CA SER A 124 -18.80 4.96 -3.28
C SER A 124 -19.09 6.44 -3.06
N LYS A 125 -20.07 6.73 -2.19
CA LYS A 125 -20.41 8.09 -1.79
C LYS A 125 -20.19 8.27 -0.30
N LEU A 126 -19.66 9.42 0.12
CA LEU A 126 -19.68 9.83 1.50
C LEU A 126 -21.11 10.24 1.89
N VAL A 127 -21.55 9.75 3.02
CA VAL A 127 -22.84 10.09 3.61
C VAL A 127 -22.65 10.56 5.06
N ILE A 128 -23.59 11.35 5.55
CA ILE A 128 -23.63 11.80 6.94
C ILE A 128 -24.69 10.96 7.65
N LEU A 129 -24.28 10.26 8.69
CA LEU A 129 -25.20 9.52 9.56
C LEU A 129 -25.65 10.44 10.68
N THR A 130 -26.97 10.61 10.83
CA THR A 130 -27.58 11.42 11.88
C THR A 130 -28.67 10.62 12.60
N PRO A 131 -29.03 10.97 13.84
CA PRO A 131 -30.22 10.42 14.50
C PRO A 131 -31.47 10.66 13.63
N LYS A 132 -32.41 9.69 13.63
CA LYS A 132 -33.62 9.71 12.81
C LYS A 132 -34.45 11.02 12.94
N ASN A 133 -34.45 11.60 14.14
CA ASN A 133 -35.21 12.81 14.45
C ASN A 133 -34.32 14.05 14.56
N SER A 134 -33.18 14.07 13.90
CA SER A 134 -32.29 15.23 13.90
C SER A 134 -32.80 16.33 12.94
N ASN A 135 -32.42 17.58 13.23
CA ASN A 135 -32.67 18.71 12.35
C ASN A 135 -31.52 18.93 11.34
N ILE A 136 -30.68 17.91 11.11
CA ILE A 136 -29.58 17.95 10.15
C ILE A 136 -30.07 17.37 8.84
N HIS A 137 -30.29 18.22 7.83
CA HIS A 137 -30.80 17.87 6.52
C HIS A 137 -29.80 18.20 5.39
N SER A 138 -28.79 19.02 5.73
CA SER A 138 -27.76 19.45 4.78
C SER A 138 -26.40 19.56 5.46
N VAL A 139 -25.35 19.70 4.66
CA VAL A 139 -23.99 19.91 5.19
C VAL A 139 -23.89 21.24 5.95
N ALA A 140 -24.65 22.27 5.58
CA ALA A 140 -24.69 23.56 6.27
C ALA A 140 -25.16 23.43 7.74
N ASP A 141 -26.04 22.48 8.03
CA ASP A 141 -26.56 22.24 9.39
C ASP A 141 -25.52 21.63 10.34
N LEU A 142 -24.35 21.25 9.81
CA LEU A 142 -23.23 20.73 10.60
C LEU A 142 -22.43 21.82 11.33
N GLN A 143 -22.66 23.09 10.99
CA GLN A 143 -21.95 24.19 11.65
C GLN A 143 -22.18 24.17 13.16
N GLY A 144 -21.07 24.18 13.92
CA GLY A 144 -21.11 24.12 15.39
C GLY A 144 -21.49 22.76 15.97
N LYS A 145 -21.60 21.69 15.16
CA LYS A 145 -21.88 20.34 15.62
C LYS A 145 -20.60 19.55 15.86
N GLN A 146 -20.67 18.59 16.76
CA GLN A 146 -19.63 17.59 16.94
C GLN A 146 -19.82 16.47 15.93
N ILE A 147 -18.78 16.16 15.17
CA ILE A 147 -18.80 15.16 14.10
C ILE A 147 -17.71 14.14 14.37
N ALA A 148 -18.09 12.86 14.42
CA ALA A 148 -17.14 11.76 14.52
C ALA A 148 -16.70 11.31 13.14
N VAL A 149 -15.39 11.21 12.92
CA VAL A 149 -14.77 10.70 11.69
C VAL A 149 -13.54 9.88 12.01
N GLN A 150 -13.22 8.94 11.15
CA GLN A 150 -11.98 8.17 11.27
C GLN A 150 -10.80 9.01 10.79
N ILE A 151 -9.71 9.03 11.58
CA ILE A 151 -8.47 9.74 11.26
C ILE A 151 -7.86 9.21 9.96
N GLY A 152 -7.43 10.14 9.09
CA GLY A 152 -6.79 9.84 7.82
C GLY A 152 -7.75 9.56 6.66
N THR A 153 -9.07 9.53 6.89
CA THR A 153 -10.06 9.33 5.82
C THR A 153 -10.40 10.64 5.10
N THR A 154 -11.02 10.52 3.92
CA THR A 154 -11.56 11.65 3.16
C THR A 154 -12.72 12.36 3.86
N GLY A 155 -13.33 11.72 4.87
CA GLY A 155 -14.37 12.35 5.69
C GLY A 155 -13.89 13.63 6.38
N ILE A 156 -12.68 13.63 6.95
CA ILE A 156 -12.08 14.83 7.56
C ILE A 156 -11.88 15.93 6.52
N ALA A 157 -11.28 15.59 5.37
CA ALA A 157 -10.99 16.58 4.32
C ALA A 157 -12.28 17.22 3.79
N SER A 158 -13.32 16.41 3.53
CA SER A 158 -14.61 16.91 3.04
C SER A 158 -15.27 17.87 4.03
N LEU A 159 -15.21 17.59 5.34
CA LEU A 159 -15.75 18.46 6.38
C LEU A 159 -14.93 19.76 6.51
N ALA A 160 -13.60 19.69 6.47
CA ALA A 160 -12.73 20.84 6.55
C ALA A 160 -13.02 21.83 5.40
N TYR A 161 -13.11 21.34 4.15
CA TYR A 161 -13.46 22.20 3.00
C TYR A 161 -14.84 22.85 3.13
N THR A 162 -15.82 22.13 3.67
CA THR A 162 -17.17 22.66 3.81
C THR A 162 -17.29 23.70 4.92
N LEU A 163 -16.61 23.49 6.05
CA LEU A 163 -16.64 24.42 7.18
C LEU A 163 -15.79 25.68 6.97
N PHE A 164 -14.76 25.62 6.09
CA PHE A 164 -13.91 26.78 5.76
C PHE A 164 -14.46 27.66 4.62
N ILE A 165 -15.39 27.16 3.80
CA ILE A 165 -15.98 27.93 2.70
C ILE A 165 -17.06 28.92 3.21
N TYR A 166 -17.54 28.80 4.44
CA TYR A 166 -18.56 29.64 5.05
C TYR A 166 -18.05 30.63 6.10
N TYR A 167 -16.74 30.98 6.04
CA TYR A 167 -16.17 32.09 6.82
C TYR A 167 -15.87 33.29 5.94
#